data_3c95259ae96509dd3a176877d3f966cf
#
_entry.id   3c95259ae96509dd3a176877d3f966cf
#
_cell.length_a   1.000
_cell.length_b   1.000
_cell.length_c   1.000
_cell.angle_alpha   90.00
_cell.angle_beta   90.00
_cell.angle_gamma   90.00
#
_symmetry.space_group_name_H-M   'P 1'
#
loop_
_entity.id
_entity.type
_entity.pdbx_description
1 polymer ?
#
loop_
_entity_poly.entity_id
_entity_poly.type
_entity_poly.pdbx_seq_one_letter_code
_entity_poly.pdbx_strand_id
1 'polypeptide(L)'
;AIAQSDRDYIRRGNRFMRDSIFDKAQIEYQKAIEADNTNALAHYNLGNALLYQNKAEDAMKEYEQAAKMETNKVRKAQVYHNMGVLLQSAKQIDKALACYKESLRNDPSQDDTRYNYVLCLYQLKNNQNQDDQNQEQDDQGEDKKNEKDKQEQQKQDQKNEDKQEQKEQPDPNKMSKENAEQMLQAAMQDEKETQEK
;
A
#
# COMPACT_ATOMS: atom_id res chain seq x y z
N ALA A 1 34.70 -2.46 31.65
CA ALA A 1 33.26 -2.42 31.30
C ALA A 1 33.09 -3.29 30.06
N ILE A 2 32.27 -4.35 30.13
CA ILE A 2 31.90 -5.14 28.96
C ILE A 2 31.00 -4.23 28.13
N ALA A 3 31.43 -3.91 26.90
CA ALA A 3 30.61 -3.17 25.96
C ALA A 3 29.31 -3.93 25.75
N GLN A 4 28.18 -3.30 25.99
CA GLN A 4 26.86 -3.88 25.75
C GLN A 4 26.71 -4.07 24.24
N SER A 5 26.38 -5.27 23.79
CA SER A 5 26.22 -5.56 22.37
C SER A 5 24.90 -4.97 21.84
N ASP A 6 24.85 -4.65 20.56
CA ASP A 6 23.64 -4.26 19.81
C ASP A 6 22.47 -5.22 20.09
N ARG A 7 22.76 -6.52 20.21
CA ARG A 7 21.76 -7.58 20.52
C ARG A 7 21.10 -7.40 21.90
N ASP A 8 21.85 -6.94 22.90
CA ASP A 8 21.30 -6.73 24.23
C ASP A 8 20.36 -5.51 24.25
N TYR A 9 20.71 -4.48 23.50
CA TYR A 9 19.83 -3.35 23.30
C TYR A 9 18.55 -3.75 22.55
N ILE A 10 18.65 -4.54 21.47
CA ILE A 10 17.49 -5.07 20.75
C ILE A 10 16.58 -5.88 21.68
N ARG A 11 17.13 -6.77 22.51
CA ARG A 11 16.33 -7.57 23.46
C ARG A 11 15.55 -6.69 24.45
N ARG A 12 16.16 -5.61 24.96
CA ARG A 12 15.48 -4.67 25.87
C ARG A 12 14.42 -3.88 25.13
N GLY A 13 14.71 -3.39 23.93
CA GLY A 13 13.75 -2.74 23.06
C GLY A 13 12.53 -3.62 22.79
N ASN A 14 12.75 -4.89 22.44
CA ASN A 14 11.68 -5.87 22.21
C ASN A 14 10.82 -6.13 23.46
N ARG A 15 11.40 -6.04 24.68
CA ARG A 15 10.62 -6.11 25.91
C ARG A 15 9.69 -4.90 26.04
N PHE A 16 10.22 -3.70 25.86
CA PHE A 16 9.42 -2.48 25.91
C PHE A 16 8.33 -2.45 24.82
N MET A 17 8.60 -2.98 23.62
CA MET A 17 7.58 -3.12 22.55
C MET A 17 6.42 -4.02 22.99
N ARG A 18 6.70 -5.15 23.64
CA ARG A 18 5.66 -6.05 24.15
C ARG A 18 4.83 -5.40 25.28
N ASP A 19 5.46 -4.56 26.07
CA ASP A 19 4.81 -3.82 27.15
C ASP A 19 4.14 -2.53 26.64
N SER A 20 4.13 -2.27 25.31
CA SER A 20 3.61 -1.07 24.65
C SER A 20 4.26 0.24 25.13
N ILE A 21 5.51 0.18 25.60
CA ILE A 21 6.31 1.33 26.06
C ILE A 21 7.22 1.77 24.92
N PHE A 22 6.61 2.34 23.87
CA PHE A 22 7.28 2.59 22.59
C PHE A 22 8.40 3.63 22.63
N ASP A 23 8.30 4.62 23.49
CA ASP A 23 9.35 5.63 23.75
C ASP A 23 10.63 5.00 24.29
N LYS A 24 10.52 4.08 25.24
CA LYS A 24 11.67 3.35 25.78
C LYS A 24 12.22 2.34 24.78
N ALA A 25 11.36 1.69 24.01
CA ALA A 25 11.77 0.81 22.93
C ALA A 25 12.61 1.57 21.91
N GLN A 26 12.17 2.76 21.49
CA GLN A 26 12.90 3.65 20.59
C GLN A 26 14.33 3.92 21.10
N ILE A 27 14.46 4.32 22.38
CA ILE A 27 15.77 4.61 22.98
C ILE A 27 16.71 3.40 22.92
N GLU A 28 16.19 2.21 23.23
CA GLU A 28 17.02 1.00 23.21
C GLU A 28 17.42 0.59 21.79
N TYR A 29 16.54 0.74 20.79
CA TYR A 29 16.91 0.48 19.39
C TYR A 29 17.89 1.52 18.84
N GLN A 30 17.81 2.79 19.25
CA GLN A 30 18.81 3.81 18.92
C GLN A 30 20.19 3.44 19.46
N LYS A 31 20.27 2.97 20.71
CA LYS A 31 21.54 2.47 21.28
C LYS A 31 22.05 1.23 20.53
N ALA A 32 21.17 0.38 20.01
CA ALA A 32 21.58 -0.75 19.19
C ALA A 32 22.22 -0.28 17.89
N ILE A 33 21.65 0.74 17.23
CA ILE A 33 22.19 1.35 16.01
C ILE A 33 23.53 2.08 16.30
N GLU A 34 23.65 2.76 17.44
CA GLU A 34 24.91 3.38 17.88
C GLU A 34 26.02 2.33 18.08
N ALA A 35 25.67 1.15 18.57
CA ALA A 35 26.61 0.03 18.76
C ALA A 35 26.96 -0.68 17.45
N ASP A 36 26.03 -0.82 16.52
CA ASP A 36 26.19 -1.37 15.18
C ASP A 36 25.20 -0.72 14.21
N ASN A 37 25.69 0.25 13.46
CA ASN A 37 24.88 1.02 12.50
C ASN A 37 24.55 0.25 11.22
N THR A 38 25.06 -0.98 11.06
CA THR A 38 24.74 -1.87 9.95
C THR A 38 23.68 -2.93 10.30
N ASN A 39 23.20 -2.93 11.52
CA ASN A 39 22.21 -3.89 11.98
C ASN A 39 20.81 -3.56 11.44
N ALA A 40 20.43 -4.21 10.34
CA ALA A 40 19.13 -4.04 9.68
C ALA A 40 17.95 -4.30 10.65
N LEU A 41 18.08 -5.25 11.58
CA LEU A 41 17.03 -5.56 12.55
C LEU A 41 16.80 -4.41 13.55
N ALA A 42 17.86 -3.71 13.95
CA ALA A 42 17.74 -2.55 14.83
C ALA A 42 16.98 -1.42 14.15
N HIS A 43 17.30 -1.11 12.90
CA HIS A 43 16.57 -0.14 12.08
C HIS A 43 15.10 -0.53 11.87
N TYR A 44 14.84 -1.78 11.50
CA TYR A 44 13.47 -2.28 11.34
C TYR A 44 12.64 -2.13 12.62
N ASN A 45 13.20 -2.53 13.76
CA ASN A 45 12.51 -2.44 15.04
C ASN A 45 12.31 -0.98 15.50
N LEU A 46 13.28 -0.11 15.21
CA LEU A 46 13.12 1.33 15.45
C LEU A 46 11.98 1.91 14.59
N GLY A 47 11.91 1.54 13.32
CA GLY A 47 10.80 1.90 12.44
C GLY A 47 9.44 1.48 13.01
N ASN A 48 9.34 0.24 13.52
CA ASN A 48 8.12 -0.23 14.19
C ASN A 48 7.77 0.60 15.44
N ALA A 49 8.75 0.89 16.30
CA ALA A 49 8.53 1.69 17.51
C ALA A 49 8.07 3.12 17.18
N LEU A 50 8.62 3.72 16.12
CA LEU A 50 8.24 5.04 15.65
C LEU A 50 6.83 5.05 15.04
N LEU A 51 6.46 4.00 14.31
CA LEU A 51 5.12 3.85 13.76
C LEU A 51 4.06 3.81 14.84
N TYR A 52 4.26 3.04 15.91
CA TYR A 52 3.35 3.00 17.07
C TYR A 52 3.26 4.34 17.83
N GLN A 53 4.23 5.23 17.62
CA GLN A 53 4.20 6.61 18.13
C GLN A 53 3.60 7.61 17.13
N ASN A 54 3.00 7.16 16.02
CA ASN A 54 2.49 7.99 14.92
C ASN A 54 3.55 8.88 14.24
N LYS A 55 4.82 8.45 14.27
CA LYS A 55 5.95 9.12 13.61
C LYS A 55 6.25 8.45 12.26
N ALA A 56 5.28 8.52 11.33
CA ALA A 56 5.31 7.75 10.08
C ALA A 56 6.51 8.11 9.19
N GLU A 57 6.87 9.38 9.08
CA GLU A 57 8.00 9.83 8.25
C GLU A 57 9.35 9.31 8.78
N ASP A 58 9.55 9.33 10.09
CA ASP A 58 10.77 8.82 10.69
C ASP A 58 10.81 7.28 10.63
N ALA A 59 9.66 6.62 10.81
CA ALA A 59 9.55 5.17 10.61
C ALA A 59 9.95 4.78 9.18
N MET A 60 9.51 5.52 8.16
CA MET A 60 9.88 5.28 6.76
C MET A 60 11.38 5.34 6.54
N LYS A 61 12.06 6.36 7.08
CA LYS A 61 13.53 6.50 6.98
C LYS A 61 14.25 5.28 7.55
N GLU A 62 13.79 4.81 8.70
CA GLU A 62 14.37 3.63 9.36
C GLU A 62 14.12 2.34 8.57
N TYR A 63 12.94 2.17 7.99
CA TYR A 63 12.66 1.04 7.09
C TYR A 63 13.51 1.09 5.82
N GLU A 64 13.76 2.26 5.24
CA GLU A 64 14.66 2.40 4.10
C GLU A 64 16.09 1.98 4.43
N GLN A 65 16.60 2.33 5.64
CA GLN A 65 17.90 1.84 6.08
C GLN A 65 17.90 0.32 6.27
N ALA A 66 16.86 -0.21 6.92
CA ALA A 66 16.70 -1.66 7.08
C ALA A 66 16.68 -2.39 5.73
N ALA A 67 15.93 -1.90 4.75
CA ALA A 67 15.83 -2.50 3.42
C ALA A 67 17.16 -2.54 2.66
N LYS A 68 18.01 -1.50 2.83
CA LYS A 68 19.35 -1.44 2.22
C LYS A 68 20.29 -2.48 2.81
N MET A 69 20.22 -2.70 4.12
CA MET A 69 21.17 -3.54 4.87
C MET A 69 20.71 -5.00 4.99
N GLU A 70 19.40 -5.27 4.92
CA GLU A 70 18.87 -6.63 5.13
C GLU A 70 19.21 -7.54 3.94
N THR A 71 19.85 -8.67 4.25
CA THR A 71 20.24 -9.68 3.27
C THR A 71 19.33 -10.91 3.26
N ASN A 72 18.63 -11.17 4.37
CA ASN A 72 17.66 -12.26 4.44
C ASN A 72 16.39 -11.86 3.71
N LYS A 73 16.03 -12.64 2.69
CA LYS A 73 14.89 -12.34 1.81
C LYS A 73 13.56 -12.22 2.57
N VAL A 74 13.28 -13.14 3.50
CA VAL A 74 12.03 -13.12 4.27
C VAL A 74 11.92 -11.85 5.13
N ARG A 75 12.99 -11.46 5.83
CA ARG A 75 13.00 -10.23 6.60
C ARG A 75 12.93 -8.99 5.72
N LYS A 76 13.63 -9.01 4.58
CA LYS A 76 13.57 -7.91 3.59
C LYS A 76 12.16 -7.73 3.04
N ALA A 77 11.44 -8.83 2.79
CA ALA A 77 10.05 -8.80 2.39
C ALA A 77 9.16 -8.12 3.46
N GLN A 78 9.37 -8.42 4.74
CA GLN A 78 8.63 -7.76 5.83
C GLN A 78 8.89 -6.25 5.90
N VAL A 79 10.14 -5.82 5.68
CA VAL A 79 10.48 -4.39 5.62
C VAL A 79 9.70 -3.70 4.50
N TYR A 80 9.74 -4.25 3.28
CA TYR A 80 8.99 -3.69 2.15
C TYR A 80 7.47 -3.75 2.35
N HIS A 81 6.95 -4.78 2.99
CA HIS A 81 5.53 -4.84 3.36
C HIS A 81 5.14 -3.65 4.25
N ASN A 82 5.90 -3.40 5.32
CA ASN A 82 5.60 -2.29 6.25
C ASN A 82 5.73 -0.92 5.57
N MET A 83 6.71 -0.75 4.67
CA MET A 83 6.82 0.47 3.84
C MET A 83 5.57 0.64 2.97
N GLY A 84 5.10 -0.44 2.34
CA GLY A 84 3.89 -0.46 1.53
C GLY A 84 2.66 -0.04 2.34
N VAL A 85 2.48 -0.57 3.54
CA VAL A 85 1.37 -0.22 4.44
C VAL A 85 1.38 1.27 4.80
N LEU A 86 2.57 1.82 5.13
CA LEU A 86 2.71 3.25 5.41
C LEU A 86 2.34 4.13 4.22
N LEU A 87 2.84 3.78 3.03
CA LEU A 87 2.58 4.53 1.80
C LEU A 87 1.10 4.45 1.39
N GLN A 88 0.48 3.28 1.54
CA GLN A 88 -0.95 3.11 1.29
C GLN A 88 -1.79 3.96 2.25
N SER A 89 -1.45 4.00 3.54
CA SER A 89 -2.11 4.84 4.53
C SER A 89 -1.97 6.34 4.21
N ALA A 90 -0.84 6.73 3.62
CA ALA A 90 -0.59 8.08 3.11
C ALA A 90 -1.21 8.35 1.73
N LYS A 91 -2.01 7.42 1.18
CA LYS A 91 -2.64 7.48 -0.16
C LYS A 91 -1.63 7.59 -1.32
N GLN A 92 -0.39 7.20 -1.11
CA GLN A 92 0.65 7.14 -2.14
C GLN A 92 0.63 5.75 -2.81
N ILE A 93 -0.46 5.46 -3.52
CA ILE A 93 -0.80 4.11 -3.99
C ILE A 93 0.25 3.52 -4.93
N ASP A 94 0.78 4.31 -5.87
CA ASP A 94 1.82 3.85 -6.81
C ASP A 94 3.10 3.40 -6.08
N LYS A 95 3.52 4.17 -5.06
CA LYS A 95 4.68 3.81 -4.26
C LYS A 95 4.41 2.61 -3.37
N ALA A 96 3.20 2.50 -2.83
CA ALA A 96 2.78 1.33 -2.05
C ALA A 96 2.84 0.05 -2.90
N LEU A 97 2.33 0.10 -4.13
CA LEU A 97 2.42 -1.00 -5.10
C LEU A 97 3.87 -1.43 -5.36
N ALA A 98 4.78 -0.48 -5.57
CA ALA A 98 6.19 -0.78 -5.77
C ALA A 98 6.79 -1.50 -4.56
N CYS A 99 6.47 -1.07 -3.34
CA CYS A 99 6.93 -1.72 -2.12
C CYS A 99 6.34 -3.13 -1.95
N TYR A 100 5.05 -3.32 -2.16
CA TYR A 100 4.43 -4.65 -2.09
C TYR A 100 5.00 -5.60 -3.15
N LYS A 101 5.28 -5.10 -4.36
CA LYS A 101 5.93 -5.87 -5.41
C LYS A 101 7.33 -6.34 -4.99
N GLU A 102 8.14 -5.46 -4.39
CA GLU A 102 9.46 -5.83 -3.85
C GLU A 102 9.34 -6.82 -2.69
N SER A 103 8.33 -6.66 -1.82
CA SER A 103 8.03 -7.63 -0.77
C SER A 103 7.77 -9.02 -1.35
N LEU A 104 6.84 -9.14 -2.31
CA LEU A 104 6.48 -10.40 -2.96
C LEU A 104 7.62 -11.01 -3.79
N ARG A 105 8.51 -10.19 -4.37
CA ARG A 105 9.72 -10.67 -5.05
C ARG A 105 10.68 -11.35 -4.09
N ASN A 106 10.78 -10.86 -2.87
CA ASN A 106 11.63 -11.43 -1.82
C ASN A 106 10.98 -12.62 -1.12
N ASP A 107 9.67 -12.58 -0.89
CA ASP A 107 8.89 -13.69 -0.30
C ASP A 107 7.48 -13.76 -0.91
N PRO A 108 7.28 -14.62 -1.92
CA PRO A 108 5.98 -14.77 -2.58
C PRO A 108 4.89 -15.38 -1.69
N SER A 109 5.23 -15.94 -0.53
CA SER A 109 4.30 -16.65 0.34
C SER A 109 3.47 -15.71 1.25
N GLN A 110 3.75 -14.41 1.26
CA GLN A 110 3.07 -13.44 2.12
C GLN A 110 1.65 -13.11 1.64
N ASP A 111 0.65 -13.81 2.19
CA ASP A 111 -0.76 -13.62 1.84
C ASP A 111 -1.25 -12.19 2.07
N ASP A 112 -0.89 -11.58 3.20
CA ASP A 112 -1.30 -10.21 3.54
C ASP A 112 -0.73 -9.20 2.53
N THR A 113 0.50 -9.41 2.07
CA THR A 113 1.11 -8.56 1.06
C THR A 113 0.42 -8.72 -0.29
N ARG A 114 0.07 -9.95 -0.68
CA ARG A 114 -0.69 -10.21 -1.91
C ARG A 114 -2.05 -9.51 -1.88
N TYR A 115 -2.75 -9.62 -0.76
CA TYR A 115 -4.03 -8.94 -0.58
C TYR A 115 -3.91 -7.42 -0.70
N ASN A 116 -2.96 -6.81 0.01
CA ASN A 116 -2.73 -5.37 -0.03
C ASN A 116 -2.30 -4.87 -1.41
N TYR A 117 -1.48 -5.64 -2.12
CA TYR A 117 -1.08 -5.35 -3.50
C TYR A 117 -2.29 -5.27 -4.44
N VAL A 118 -3.17 -6.29 -4.39
CA VAL A 118 -4.39 -6.32 -5.20
C VAL A 118 -5.35 -5.19 -4.83
N LEU A 119 -5.48 -4.89 -3.53
CA LEU A 119 -6.30 -3.77 -3.07
C LEU A 119 -5.80 -2.43 -3.63
N CYS A 120 -4.50 -2.21 -3.66
CA CYS A 120 -3.90 -1.02 -4.27
C CYS A 120 -4.16 -0.96 -5.79
N LEU A 121 -4.03 -2.08 -6.51
CA LEU A 121 -4.36 -2.14 -7.95
C LEU A 121 -5.82 -1.76 -8.21
N TYR A 122 -6.74 -2.27 -7.39
CA TYR A 122 -8.15 -1.94 -7.49
C TYR A 122 -8.42 -0.44 -7.24
N GLN A 123 -7.79 0.12 -6.20
CA GLN A 123 -7.90 1.55 -5.89
C GLN A 123 -7.38 2.42 -7.04
N LEU A 124 -6.24 2.06 -7.63
CA LEU A 124 -5.66 2.79 -8.77
C LEU A 124 -6.59 2.79 -9.98
N LYS A 125 -7.14 1.61 -10.33
CA LYS A 125 -8.06 1.47 -11.45
C LYS A 125 -9.36 2.27 -11.25
N ASN A 126 -9.89 2.28 -10.04
CA ASN A 126 -11.11 3.05 -9.75
C ASN A 126 -10.87 4.55 -9.80
N ASN A 127 -9.72 5.03 -9.34
CA ASN A 127 -9.37 6.44 -9.44
C ASN A 127 -9.26 6.89 -10.91
N GLN A 128 -8.63 6.09 -11.78
CA GLN A 128 -8.54 6.37 -13.22
C GLN A 128 -9.92 6.44 -13.87
N ASN A 129 -10.81 5.50 -13.56
CA ASN A 129 -12.16 5.49 -14.12
C ASN A 129 -13.00 6.72 -13.67
N GLN A 130 -12.75 7.27 -12.47
CA GLN A 130 -13.42 8.49 -12.00
C GLN A 130 -12.89 9.73 -12.71
N ASP A 131 -11.61 9.80 -12.98
CA ASP A 131 -10.99 10.91 -13.70
C ASP A 131 -11.44 10.93 -15.17
N ASP A 132 -11.54 9.78 -15.83
CA ASP A 132 -12.05 9.67 -17.19
C ASP A 132 -13.53 10.09 -17.30
N GLN A 133 -14.37 9.68 -16.34
CA GLN A 133 -15.79 10.09 -16.31
C GLN A 133 -15.99 11.59 -16.06
N ASN A 134 -15.11 12.21 -15.26
CA ASN A 134 -15.16 13.65 -15.03
C ASN A 134 -14.72 14.45 -16.26
N GLN A 135 -13.73 13.96 -17.02
CA GLN A 135 -13.30 14.58 -18.28
C GLN A 135 -14.39 14.52 -19.36
N GLU A 136 -15.09 13.38 -19.48
CA GLU A 136 -16.22 13.25 -20.42
C GLU A 136 -17.41 14.16 -20.07
N GLN A 137 -17.60 14.52 -18.79
CA GLN A 137 -18.65 15.47 -18.37
C GLN A 137 -18.26 16.92 -18.64
N ASP A 138 -16.99 17.28 -18.56
CA ASP A 138 -16.52 18.64 -18.86
C ASP A 138 -16.55 18.92 -20.38
N ASP A 139 -16.19 17.95 -21.24
CA ASP A 139 -16.28 18.07 -22.70
C ASP A 139 -17.74 18.19 -23.19
N GLN A 140 -18.71 17.53 -22.53
CA GLN A 140 -20.13 17.68 -22.87
C GLN A 140 -20.76 19.00 -22.37
N GLY A 141 -20.08 19.73 -21.46
CA GLY A 141 -20.50 21.00 -20.92
C GLY A 141 -20.30 22.18 -21.88
N GLU A 142 -19.34 22.13 -22.78
CA GLU A 142 -19.07 23.20 -23.76
C GLU A 142 -19.96 23.15 -25.00
N ASP A 143 -20.40 21.97 -25.44
CA ASP A 143 -21.28 21.81 -26.60
C ASP A 143 -22.76 22.15 -26.33
N LYS A 144 -23.20 22.20 -25.08
CA LYS A 144 -24.60 22.46 -24.70
C LYS A 144 -24.98 23.92 -24.60
N LYS A 145 -24.10 24.88 -24.90
CA LYS A 145 -24.43 26.33 -24.90
C LYS A 145 -25.05 26.86 -26.22
N ASN A 146 -25.07 26.04 -27.27
CA ASN A 146 -25.54 26.48 -28.59
C ASN A 146 -26.87 25.86 -29.09
N GLU A 147 -27.53 24.99 -28.33
CA GLU A 147 -28.80 24.35 -28.76
C GLU A 147 -30.00 24.57 -27.82
N LYS A 148 -30.08 25.71 -27.14
CA LYS A 148 -31.21 26.00 -26.23
C LYS A 148 -32.43 26.67 -26.86
N ASP A 149 -32.55 26.66 -28.19
CA ASP A 149 -33.69 27.32 -28.86
C ASP A 149 -34.54 26.46 -29.83
N LYS A 150 -34.43 25.13 -29.78
CA LYS A 150 -35.38 24.26 -30.54
C LYS A 150 -35.51 22.92 -29.86
N GLN A 151 -36.52 22.74 -29.02
CA GLN A 151 -37.30 21.51 -28.81
C GLN A 151 -37.91 21.44 -27.40
N GLU A 152 -38.89 22.32 -27.15
CA GLU A 152 -40.00 21.96 -26.26
C GLU A 152 -41.10 21.33 -27.13
N GLN A 153 -41.04 20.02 -27.36
CA GLN A 153 -42.19 19.15 -27.72
C GLN A 153 -41.65 17.77 -28.09
N GLN A 154 -41.47 16.94 -27.09
CA GLN A 154 -41.58 15.46 -27.12
C GLN A 154 -40.96 14.85 -25.86
N LYS A 155 -41.64 15.07 -24.75
CA LYS A 155 -41.40 14.31 -23.51
C LYS A 155 -42.74 13.75 -23.02
N GLN A 156 -43.12 12.61 -23.57
CA GLN A 156 -44.02 11.63 -22.92
C GLN A 156 -44.00 10.39 -23.80
N ASP A 157 -43.16 9.45 -23.48
CA ASP A 157 -43.22 8.01 -23.78
C ASP A 157 -41.80 7.44 -23.89
N GLN A 158 -41.19 7.18 -22.75
CA GLN A 158 -40.17 6.13 -22.56
C GLN A 158 -39.67 6.13 -21.13
N LYS A 159 -40.62 5.89 -20.22
CA LYS A 159 -40.29 5.49 -18.86
C LYS A 159 -40.69 4.04 -18.74
N ASN A 160 -39.81 3.13 -19.11
CA ASN A 160 -39.79 1.71 -18.68
C ASN A 160 -38.92 0.92 -19.67
N GLU A 161 -37.63 0.83 -19.38
CA GLU A 161 -36.75 -0.25 -19.82
C GLU A 161 -35.29 0.22 -19.70
N ASP A 162 -34.78 0.30 -18.49
CA ASP A 162 -33.34 0.21 -18.20
C ASP A 162 -33.13 0.04 -16.68
N LYS A 163 -33.76 -1.02 -16.18
CA LYS A 163 -33.36 -1.65 -14.92
C LYS A 163 -32.72 -2.98 -15.27
N GLN A 164 -31.52 -2.95 -15.80
CA GLN A 164 -30.69 -4.15 -15.79
C GLN A 164 -29.22 -3.78 -15.80
N GLU A 165 -28.55 -4.38 -14.82
CA GLU A 165 -27.10 -4.50 -14.69
C GLU A 165 -26.32 -3.25 -14.22
N GLN A 166 -26.65 -2.72 -13.04
CA GLN A 166 -25.58 -2.31 -12.15
C GLN A 166 -24.90 -3.60 -11.65
N LYS A 167 -23.84 -4.03 -12.30
CA LYS A 167 -22.87 -4.95 -11.68
C LYS A 167 -22.39 -4.24 -10.43
N GLU A 168 -22.77 -4.77 -9.27
CA GLU A 168 -22.24 -4.34 -7.97
C GLU A 168 -20.72 -4.37 -8.08
N GLN A 169 -20.10 -3.19 -8.06
CA GLN A 169 -18.64 -3.11 -7.91
C GLN A 169 -18.31 -3.69 -6.54
N PRO A 170 -17.43 -4.69 -6.45
CA PRO A 170 -17.11 -5.29 -5.17
C PRO A 170 -16.54 -4.24 -4.23
N ASP A 171 -17.15 -4.07 -3.07
CA ASP A 171 -16.64 -3.23 -1.98
C ASP A 171 -15.21 -3.71 -1.65
N PRO A 172 -14.18 -2.86 -1.77
CA PRO A 172 -12.80 -3.27 -1.49
C PRO A 172 -12.61 -3.82 -0.07
N ASN A 173 -13.47 -3.43 0.87
CA ASN A 173 -13.48 -3.97 2.23
C ASN A 173 -14.17 -5.34 2.35
N LYS A 174 -14.82 -5.82 1.28
CA LYS A 174 -15.52 -7.10 1.21
C LYS A 174 -14.91 -8.07 0.20
N MET A 175 -13.74 -7.74 -0.34
CA MET A 175 -13.08 -8.60 -1.32
C MET A 175 -12.77 -9.96 -0.70
N SER A 176 -13.27 -11.04 -1.30
CA SER A 176 -12.94 -12.40 -0.87
C SER A 176 -11.47 -12.72 -1.20
N LYS A 177 -10.89 -13.65 -0.44
CA LYS A 177 -9.52 -14.12 -0.68
C LYS A 177 -9.35 -14.68 -2.11
N GLU A 178 -10.38 -15.37 -2.63
CA GLU A 178 -10.41 -15.93 -3.98
C GLU A 178 -10.42 -14.85 -5.07
N ASN A 179 -11.20 -13.77 -4.89
CA ASN A 179 -11.20 -12.63 -5.81
C ASN A 179 -9.85 -11.91 -5.82
N ALA A 180 -9.22 -11.74 -4.64
CA ALA A 180 -7.89 -11.17 -4.53
C ALA A 180 -6.84 -12.02 -5.26
N GLU A 181 -6.92 -13.33 -5.16
CA GLU A 181 -6.01 -14.27 -5.83
C GLU A 181 -6.18 -14.24 -7.37
N GLN A 182 -7.42 -14.19 -7.86
CA GLN A 182 -7.69 -14.06 -9.31
C GLN A 182 -7.14 -12.74 -9.87
N MET A 183 -7.35 -11.63 -9.17
CA MET A 183 -6.81 -10.33 -9.59
C MET A 183 -5.28 -10.31 -9.56
N LEU A 184 -4.66 -10.94 -8.57
CA LEU A 184 -3.21 -11.08 -8.50
C LEU A 184 -2.66 -11.88 -9.69
N GLN A 185 -3.30 -13.01 -10.03
CA GLN A 185 -2.90 -13.82 -11.17
C GLN A 185 -3.00 -13.04 -12.48
N ALA A 186 -4.09 -12.29 -12.68
CA ALA A 186 -4.26 -11.43 -13.85
C ALA A 186 -3.15 -10.36 -13.92
N ALA A 187 -2.86 -9.67 -12.84
CA ALA A 187 -1.83 -8.64 -12.78
C ALA A 187 -0.41 -9.20 -13.04
N MET A 188 -0.12 -10.40 -12.54
CA MET A 188 1.16 -11.08 -12.78
C MET A 188 1.30 -11.57 -14.23
N GLN A 189 0.19 -11.95 -14.87
CA GLN A 189 0.17 -12.37 -16.26
C GLN A 189 0.40 -11.17 -17.19
N ASP A 190 -0.26 -10.04 -16.96
CA ASP A 190 -0.06 -8.80 -17.71
C ASP A 190 1.39 -8.30 -17.62
N GLU A 191 2.02 -8.42 -16.45
CA GLU A 191 3.41 -8.04 -16.26
C GLU A 191 4.36 -8.95 -17.05
N LYS A 192 4.10 -10.26 -17.07
CA LYS A 192 4.90 -11.23 -17.82
C LYS A 192 4.83 -10.95 -19.32
N GLU A 193 3.64 -10.67 -19.86
CA GLU A 193 3.44 -10.32 -21.27
C GLU A 193 4.11 -8.99 -21.64
N THR A 194 4.22 -8.06 -20.67
CA THR A 194 4.89 -6.76 -20.90
C THR A 194 6.40 -6.89 -20.89
N GLN A 195 6.96 -7.87 -20.18
CA GLN A 195 8.42 -8.12 -20.12
C GLN A 195 8.93 -8.94 -21.32
N GLU A 196 8.03 -9.65 -22.03
CA GLU A 196 8.37 -10.46 -23.22
C GLU A 196 8.28 -9.67 -24.54
N LYS A 197 7.87 -8.40 -24.52
CA LYS A 197 7.83 -7.46 -25.64
C LYS A 197 9.01 -6.50 -25.64
#